data_9ed33e4bfd56c33e6bc80374a1f6b113
#
_entry.id   9ed33e4bfd56c33e6bc80374a1f6b113
#
_cell.length_a   1.000
_cell.length_b   1.000
_cell.length_c   1.000
_cell.angle_alpha   90.00
_cell.angle_beta   90.00
_cell.angle_gamma   90.00
#
_symmetry.space_group_name_H-M   'P 1'
#
loop_
_entity.id
_entity.type
_entity.pdbx_description
1 polymer ?
#
loop_
_entity_poly.entity_id
_entity_poly.type
_entity_poly.pdbx_seq_one_letter_code
_entity_poly.pdbx_strand_id
1 'polypeptide(L)'
;MSYYSPSIEKLIQSFEKLPSIGSKTAARLAFYILDASEEETNEFISSIVNAKKNLKYCSKCYNISDTDPCNICGNPKRDQSVICVVEDVRDIIAMEKTHEFKGVYHVLHGSISPMNGIGPEDIKIKELLSRLMDGTVKEVILATNPRIEGEATAMYLSKLIKPLGIKVTRIAHGIPVGGDLEYTDEITLTKALEGRREI
;
A
#
# COMPACT_ATOMS: atom_id res chain seq x y z
N MET A 1 8.07 28.78 28.90
CA MET A 1 6.67 29.20 29.20
C MET A 1 5.95 29.20 27.86
N SER A 2 4.81 28.53 27.79
CA SER A 2 3.97 28.58 26.59
C SER A 2 3.26 29.93 26.55
N TYR A 3 3.22 30.54 25.37
CA TYR A 3 2.50 31.80 25.12
C TYR A 3 1.03 31.57 24.76
N TYR A 4 0.62 30.30 24.58
CA TYR A 4 -0.73 29.91 24.18
C TYR A 4 -1.57 29.49 25.38
N SER A 5 -2.89 29.65 25.26
CA SER A 5 -3.81 29.06 26.24
C SER A 5 -3.70 27.53 26.23
N PRO A 6 -4.03 26.83 27.34
CA PRO A 6 -3.92 25.38 27.43
C PRO A 6 -4.67 24.62 26.29
N SER A 7 -5.83 25.15 25.88
CA SER A 7 -6.63 24.55 24.82
C SER A 7 -5.94 24.65 23.44
N ILE A 8 -5.35 25.80 23.13
CA ILE A 8 -4.60 26.03 21.88
C ILE A 8 -3.36 25.15 21.87
N GLU A 9 -2.63 25.10 22.98
CA GLU A 9 -1.42 24.26 23.11
C GLU A 9 -1.74 22.79 22.88
N LYS A 10 -2.82 22.26 23.46
CA LYS A 10 -3.25 20.88 23.27
C LYS A 10 -3.64 20.59 21.82
N LEU A 11 -4.26 21.52 21.11
CA LEU A 11 -4.59 21.38 19.70
C LEU A 11 -3.32 21.34 18.84
N ILE A 12 -2.36 22.25 19.09
CA ILE A 12 -1.05 22.26 18.40
C ILE A 12 -0.34 20.93 18.61
N GLN A 13 -0.23 20.45 19.86
CA GLN A 13 0.40 19.16 20.17
C GLN A 13 -0.30 17.98 19.49
N SER A 14 -1.61 18.06 19.25
CA SER A 14 -2.34 17.01 18.51
C SER A 14 -1.95 16.98 17.04
N PHE A 15 -1.72 18.12 16.42
CA PHE A 15 -1.20 18.20 15.06
C PHE A 15 0.28 17.81 14.94
N GLU A 16 1.11 18.12 15.96
CA GLU A 16 2.53 17.70 15.99
C GLU A 16 2.73 16.19 16.01
N LYS A 17 1.74 15.42 16.48
CA LYS A 17 1.77 13.95 16.43
C LYS A 17 1.64 13.38 15.02
N LEU A 18 1.22 14.19 14.05
CA LEU A 18 1.10 13.75 12.67
C LEU A 18 2.48 13.69 12.00
N PRO A 19 2.77 12.63 11.20
CA PRO A 19 4.04 12.52 10.51
C PRO A 19 4.35 13.75 9.67
N SER A 20 5.59 14.21 9.70
CA SER A 20 6.10 15.37 8.94
C SER A 20 5.47 16.73 9.31
N ILE A 21 4.70 16.80 10.39
CA ILE A 21 4.16 18.07 10.93
C ILE A 21 5.04 18.56 12.08
N GLY A 22 5.81 19.60 11.83
CA GLY A 22 6.58 20.29 12.89
C GLY A 22 5.75 21.36 13.58
N SER A 23 6.28 21.93 14.70
CA SER A 23 5.60 22.90 15.57
C SER A 23 5.05 24.12 14.82
N LYS A 24 5.80 24.66 13.86
CA LYS A 24 5.36 25.83 13.07
C LYS A 24 4.12 25.49 12.19
N THR A 25 4.12 24.33 11.55
CA THR A 25 2.98 23.87 10.74
C THR A 25 1.80 23.50 11.62
N ALA A 26 2.04 22.83 12.75
CA ALA A 26 1.02 22.48 13.73
C ALA A 26 0.29 23.72 14.27
N ALA A 27 1.05 24.77 14.63
CA ALA A 27 0.45 26.02 15.08
C ALA A 27 -0.41 26.66 13.97
N ARG A 28 0.05 26.68 12.71
CA ARG A 28 -0.75 27.21 11.58
C ARG A 28 -2.06 26.44 11.38
N LEU A 29 -2.01 25.11 11.47
CA LEU A 29 -3.19 24.25 11.36
C LEU A 29 -4.16 24.48 12.52
N ALA A 30 -3.64 24.62 13.74
CA ALA A 30 -4.47 24.92 14.91
C ALA A 30 -5.21 26.24 14.76
N PHE A 31 -4.54 27.31 14.36
CA PHE A 31 -5.20 28.60 14.14
C PHE A 31 -6.18 28.57 12.98
N TYR A 32 -5.88 27.86 11.90
CA TYR A 32 -6.83 27.63 10.82
C TYR A 32 -8.16 27.03 11.31
N ILE A 33 -8.07 26.00 12.17
CA ILE A 33 -9.28 25.38 12.76
C ILE A 33 -10.00 26.33 13.71
N LEU A 34 -9.28 27.19 14.45
CA LEU A 34 -9.88 28.16 15.36
C LEU A 34 -10.60 29.29 14.61
N ASP A 35 -10.12 29.64 13.41
CA ASP A 35 -10.71 30.66 12.55
C ASP A 35 -11.87 30.11 11.68
N ALA A 36 -11.94 28.78 11.51
CA ALA A 36 -13.02 28.12 10.77
C ALA A 36 -14.36 28.23 11.52
N SER A 37 -15.47 28.15 10.78
CA SER A 37 -16.79 28.08 11.39
C SER A 37 -16.97 26.80 12.22
N GLU A 38 -17.92 26.85 13.15
CA GLU A 38 -18.28 25.65 13.94
C GLU A 38 -18.78 24.51 13.03
N GLU A 39 -19.50 24.85 11.96
CA GLU A 39 -20.01 23.89 10.98
C GLU A 39 -18.87 23.17 10.23
N GLU A 40 -17.91 23.91 9.67
CA GLU A 40 -16.72 23.36 9.00
C GLU A 40 -15.87 22.50 9.93
N THR A 41 -15.70 22.94 11.18
CA THR A 41 -14.95 22.18 12.19
C THR A 41 -15.64 20.87 12.52
N ASN A 42 -16.96 20.87 12.70
CA ASN A 42 -17.74 19.66 12.99
C ASN A 42 -17.76 18.70 11.80
N GLU A 43 -17.81 19.20 10.56
CA GLU A 43 -17.69 18.38 9.36
C GLU A 43 -16.32 17.69 9.29
N PHE A 44 -15.24 18.41 9.55
CA PHE A 44 -13.89 17.85 9.58
C PHE A 44 -13.72 16.74 10.64
N ILE A 45 -14.18 17.01 11.87
CA ILE A 45 -14.18 16.02 12.97
C ILE A 45 -14.98 14.78 12.57
N SER A 46 -16.19 14.99 12.03
CA SER A 46 -17.08 13.91 11.60
C SER A 46 -16.45 13.06 10.50
N SER A 47 -15.74 13.66 9.55
CA SER A 47 -15.03 12.97 8.48
C SER A 47 -13.95 12.02 9.01
N ILE A 48 -13.17 12.47 10.00
CA ILE A 48 -12.14 11.64 10.66
C ILE A 48 -12.79 10.47 11.41
N VAL A 49 -13.80 10.77 12.22
CA VAL A 49 -14.50 9.76 13.02
C VAL A 49 -15.17 8.72 12.13
N ASN A 50 -15.85 9.15 11.08
CA ASN A 50 -16.55 8.27 10.14
C ASN A 50 -15.57 7.38 9.38
N ALA A 51 -14.45 7.92 8.89
CA ALA A 51 -13.41 7.14 8.24
C ALA A 51 -12.88 6.05 9.18
N LYS A 52 -12.54 6.40 10.42
CA LYS A 52 -12.05 5.42 11.42
C LYS A 52 -13.09 4.35 11.78
N LYS A 53 -14.38 4.69 11.78
CA LYS A 53 -15.46 3.78 12.18
C LYS A 53 -15.92 2.86 11.06
N ASN A 54 -16.00 3.37 9.83
CA ASN A 54 -16.63 2.67 8.71
C ASN A 54 -15.65 1.87 7.88
N LEU A 55 -14.39 2.35 7.77
CA LEU A 55 -13.36 1.63 7.01
C LEU A 55 -12.96 0.32 7.70
N LYS A 56 -12.94 -0.76 6.93
CA LYS A 56 -12.55 -2.10 7.35
C LYS A 56 -11.71 -2.77 6.28
N TYR A 57 -11.03 -3.83 6.66
CA TYR A 57 -10.31 -4.66 5.70
C TYR A 57 -11.27 -5.55 4.93
N CYS A 58 -11.11 -5.59 3.61
CA CYS A 58 -11.80 -6.54 2.76
C CYS A 58 -11.44 -7.97 3.16
N SER A 59 -12.42 -8.82 3.39
CA SER A 59 -12.25 -10.23 3.77
C SER A 59 -11.47 -11.07 2.75
N LYS A 60 -11.45 -10.64 1.46
CA LYS A 60 -10.75 -11.35 0.38
C LYS A 60 -9.33 -10.88 0.14
N CYS A 61 -9.09 -9.56 0.12
CA CYS A 61 -7.81 -9.00 -0.36
C CYS A 61 -7.09 -8.12 0.65
N TYR A 62 -7.69 -7.86 1.81
CA TYR A 62 -7.13 -6.99 2.86
C TYR A 62 -6.95 -5.53 2.44
N ASN A 63 -7.56 -5.08 1.33
CA ASN A 63 -7.68 -3.66 1.03
C ASN A 63 -8.59 -2.96 2.04
N ILE A 64 -8.39 -1.68 2.27
CA ILE A 64 -9.28 -0.83 3.09
C ILE A 64 -10.49 -0.43 2.24
N SER A 65 -11.71 -0.61 2.79
CA SER A 65 -12.96 -0.36 2.07
C SER A 65 -14.13 -0.11 3.03
N ASP A 66 -15.13 0.63 2.56
CA ASP A 66 -16.42 0.78 3.24
C ASP A 66 -17.31 -0.47 3.10
N THR A 67 -17.05 -1.29 2.07
CA THR A 67 -17.82 -2.51 1.76
C THR A 67 -16.97 -3.77 1.90
N ASP A 68 -17.61 -4.91 2.17
CA ASP A 68 -16.97 -6.22 2.18
C ASP A 68 -17.81 -7.25 1.40
N PRO A 69 -17.26 -7.83 0.32
CA PRO A 69 -15.94 -7.54 -0.27
C PRO A 69 -15.83 -6.13 -0.84
N CYS A 70 -14.59 -5.61 -0.99
CA CYS A 70 -14.34 -4.30 -1.57
C CYS A 70 -14.80 -4.21 -3.04
N ASN A 71 -14.92 -3.00 -3.55
CA ASN A 71 -15.39 -2.74 -4.92
C ASN A 71 -14.55 -3.44 -6.01
N ILE A 72 -13.26 -3.74 -5.76
CA ILE A 72 -12.42 -4.49 -6.70
C ILE A 72 -12.76 -5.98 -6.64
N CYS A 73 -12.76 -6.57 -5.44
CA CYS A 73 -13.04 -8.01 -5.26
C CYS A 73 -14.49 -8.39 -5.59
N GLY A 74 -15.43 -7.47 -5.40
CA GLY A 74 -16.86 -7.65 -5.71
C GLY A 74 -17.22 -7.37 -7.15
N ASN A 75 -16.29 -6.84 -7.97
CA ASN A 75 -16.59 -6.49 -9.36
C ASN A 75 -16.49 -7.73 -10.28
N PRO A 76 -17.60 -8.19 -10.88
CA PRO A 76 -17.60 -9.36 -11.75
C PRO A 76 -16.84 -9.16 -13.07
N LYS A 77 -16.49 -7.93 -13.42
CA LYS A 77 -15.70 -7.62 -14.63
C LYS A 77 -14.20 -7.81 -14.40
N ARG A 78 -13.76 -8.04 -13.15
CA ARG A 78 -12.37 -8.30 -12.82
C ARG A 78 -12.01 -9.77 -13.01
N ASP A 79 -10.83 -10.01 -13.56
CA ASP A 79 -10.30 -11.36 -13.70
C ASP A 79 -9.86 -11.90 -12.33
N GLN A 80 -10.68 -12.79 -11.76
CA GLN A 80 -10.41 -13.42 -10.46
C GLN A 80 -9.27 -14.45 -10.54
N SER A 81 -8.82 -14.84 -11.74
CA SER A 81 -7.74 -15.82 -11.91
C SER A 81 -6.34 -15.19 -11.80
N VAL A 82 -6.23 -13.84 -11.76
CA VAL A 82 -4.96 -13.12 -11.66
C VAL A 82 -4.95 -12.26 -10.40
N ILE A 83 -4.01 -12.53 -9.49
CA ILE A 83 -3.83 -11.77 -8.24
C ILE A 83 -2.53 -10.96 -8.31
N CYS A 84 -2.63 -9.65 -8.12
CA CYS A 84 -1.47 -8.78 -7.89
C CYS A 84 -1.24 -8.60 -6.39
N VAL A 85 -0.09 -9.06 -5.89
CA VAL A 85 0.30 -8.97 -4.49
C VAL A 85 1.10 -7.71 -4.26
N VAL A 86 0.65 -6.87 -3.34
CA VAL A 86 1.26 -5.58 -2.98
C VAL A 86 1.56 -5.50 -1.49
N GLU A 87 2.45 -4.61 -1.08
CA GLU A 87 2.81 -4.43 0.34
C GLU A 87 1.77 -3.59 1.10
N ASP A 88 1.24 -2.54 0.46
CA ASP A 88 0.37 -1.53 1.11
C ASP A 88 -0.86 -1.22 0.24
N VAL A 89 -1.91 -0.74 0.88
CA VAL A 89 -3.15 -0.34 0.18
C VAL A 89 -2.92 0.82 -0.81
N ARG A 90 -1.94 1.66 -0.56
CA ARG A 90 -1.56 2.78 -1.45
C ARG A 90 -1.00 2.29 -2.78
N ASP A 91 -0.39 1.10 -2.79
CA ASP A 91 0.13 0.48 -4.02
C ASP A 91 -1.02 0.11 -4.96
N ILE A 92 -2.17 -0.34 -4.41
CA ILE A 92 -3.39 -0.58 -5.20
C ILE A 92 -3.81 0.71 -5.91
N ILE A 93 -3.82 1.84 -5.20
CA ILE A 93 -4.22 3.13 -5.78
C ILE A 93 -3.29 3.53 -6.94
N ALA A 94 -1.98 3.29 -6.78
CA ALA A 94 -1.01 3.55 -7.83
C ALA A 94 -1.24 2.66 -9.07
N MET A 95 -1.48 1.37 -8.85
CA MET A 95 -1.76 0.41 -9.94
C MET A 95 -3.10 0.72 -10.65
N GLU A 96 -4.16 1.03 -9.92
CA GLU A 96 -5.47 1.34 -10.48
C GLU A 96 -5.47 2.62 -11.34
N LYS A 97 -4.62 3.60 -11.01
CA LYS A 97 -4.45 4.82 -11.84
C LYS A 97 -3.92 4.53 -13.25
N THR A 98 -3.28 3.41 -13.47
CA THR A 98 -2.83 3.01 -14.81
C THR A 98 -3.97 2.56 -15.70
N HIS A 99 -5.09 2.10 -15.13
CA HIS A 99 -6.23 1.48 -15.82
C HIS A 99 -5.91 0.22 -16.64
N GLU A 100 -4.68 -0.31 -16.56
CA GLU A 100 -4.22 -1.47 -17.35
C GLU A 100 -4.49 -2.80 -16.64
N PHE A 101 -4.39 -2.83 -15.32
CA PHE A 101 -4.58 -4.07 -14.57
C PHE A 101 -6.07 -4.43 -14.41
N LYS A 102 -6.45 -5.61 -14.86
CA LYS A 102 -7.84 -6.10 -14.85
C LYS A 102 -8.09 -7.21 -13.83
N GLY A 103 -7.04 -7.68 -13.14
CA GLY A 103 -7.13 -8.69 -12.09
C GLY A 103 -7.60 -8.13 -10.75
N VAL A 104 -7.37 -8.90 -9.70
CA VAL A 104 -7.65 -8.52 -8.31
C VAL A 104 -6.36 -8.42 -7.50
N TYR A 105 -6.44 -7.87 -6.28
CA TYR A 105 -5.26 -7.64 -5.45
C TYR A 105 -5.24 -8.51 -4.21
N HIS A 106 -4.07 -8.56 -3.57
CA HIS A 106 -3.88 -9.00 -2.20
C HIS A 106 -2.86 -8.10 -1.51
N VAL A 107 -3.23 -7.52 -0.37
CA VAL A 107 -2.37 -6.62 0.41
C VAL A 107 -1.72 -7.39 1.54
N LEU A 108 -0.39 -7.36 1.59
CA LEU A 108 0.38 -8.03 2.64
C LEU A 108 0.40 -7.26 3.96
N HIS A 109 0.19 -5.96 3.94
CA HIS A 109 0.37 -5.03 5.06
C HIS A 109 1.80 -5.00 5.61
N GLY A 110 2.79 -5.12 4.73
CA GLY A 110 4.21 -5.07 5.06
C GLY A 110 5.06 -5.94 4.17
N SER A 111 6.32 -6.08 4.56
CA SER A 111 7.32 -6.95 3.95
C SER A 111 8.10 -7.70 5.03
N ILE A 112 8.65 -8.85 4.72
CA ILE A 112 9.52 -9.61 5.62
C ILE A 112 10.77 -8.76 5.90
N SER A 113 11.01 -8.43 7.16
CA SER A 113 12.14 -7.62 7.60
C SER A 113 12.67 -8.11 8.94
N PRO A 114 13.60 -9.08 8.95
CA PRO A 114 14.15 -9.65 10.18
C PRO A 114 14.82 -8.60 11.08
N MET A 115 15.43 -7.57 10.47
CA MET A 115 16.04 -6.47 11.24
C MET A 115 15.02 -5.65 12.03
N ASN A 116 13.77 -5.60 11.55
CA ASN A 116 12.66 -4.93 12.24
C ASN A 116 11.77 -5.92 13.02
N GLY A 117 12.18 -7.18 13.14
CA GLY A 117 11.43 -8.23 13.81
C GLY A 117 10.13 -8.64 13.10
N ILE A 118 10.01 -8.38 11.79
CA ILE A 118 8.81 -8.71 11.00
C ILE A 118 9.06 -10.02 10.27
N GLY A 119 8.35 -11.08 10.68
CA GLY A 119 8.35 -12.40 10.06
C GLY A 119 7.21 -12.58 9.05
N PRO A 120 7.18 -13.75 8.38
CA PRO A 120 6.09 -14.09 7.45
C PRO A 120 4.71 -14.17 8.12
N GLU A 121 4.66 -14.45 9.41
CA GLU A 121 3.45 -14.55 10.23
C GLU A 121 2.84 -13.19 10.61
N ASP A 122 3.65 -12.12 10.54
CA ASP A 122 3.22 -10.77 10.91
C ASP A 122 2.52 -10.05 9.77
N ILE A 123 2.62 -10.59 8.56
CA ILE A 123 2.01 -10.04 7.34
C ILE A 123 1.05 -11.05 6.69
N LYS A 124 0.20 -10.61 5.76
CA LYS A 124 -0.93 -11.39 5.21
C LYS A 124 -0.53 -12.47 4.18
N ILE A 125 0.54 -13.24 4.45
CA ILE A 125 1.00 -14.35 3.61
C ILE A 125 0.12 -15.58 3.79
N LYS A 126 -0.24 -15.94 5.03
CA LYS A 126 -1.09 -17.09 5.32
C LYS A 126 -2.44 -16.97 4.62
N GLU A 127 -3.02 -15.79 4.67
CA GLU A 127 -4.30 -15.47 4.06
C GLU A 127 -4.23 -15.50 2.52
N LEU A 128 -3.09 -15.06 1.93
CA LEU A 128 -2.85 -15.24 0.51
C LEU A 128 -2.84 -16.72 0.13
N LEU A 129 -2.05 -17.54 0.83
CA LEU A 129 -1.96 -18.97 0.55
C LEU A 129 -3.31 -19.66 0.69
N SER A 130 -4.08 -19.35 1.74
CA SER A 130 -5.45 -19.85 1.89
C SER A 130 -6.33 -19.53 0.68
N ARG A 131 -6.21 -18.31 0.15
CA ARG A 131 -6.96 -17.86 -1.03
C ARG A 131 -6.57 -18.61 -2.30
N LEU A 132 -5.31 -19.07 -2.41
CA LEU A 132 -4.82 -19.80 -3.57
C LEU A 132 -5.27 -21.26 -3.60
N MET A 133 -5.74 -21.80 -2.47
CA MET A 133 -6.14 -23.22 -2.37
C MET A 133 -7.47 -23.54 -3.04
N ASP A 134 -8.26 -22.55 -3.46
CA ASP A 134 -9.53 -22.77 -4.16
C ASP A 134 -9.36 -23.22 -5.62
N GLY A 135 -8.12 -23.17 -6.15
CA GLY A 135 -7.78 -23.62 -7.49
C GLY A 135 -8.23 -22.70 -8.62
N THR A 136 -8.80 -21.54 -8.33
CA THR A 136 -9.29 -20.60 -9.35
C THR A 136 -8.17 -19.72 -9.89
N VAL A 137 -7.10 -19.49 -9.12
CA VAL A 137 -6.02 -18.58 -9.45
C VAL A 137 -5.00 -19.26 -10.36
N LYS A 138 -4.70 -18.62 -11.48
CA LYS A 138 -3.76 -19.09 -12.51
C LYS A 138 -2.42 -18.34 -12.45
N GLU A 139 -2.46 -17.07 -12.06
CA GLU A 139 -1.26 -16.24 -11.98
C GLU A 139 -1.25 -15.37 -10.72
N VAL A 140 -0.08 -15.30 -10.08
CA VAL A 140 0.22 -14.35 -9.02
C VAL A 140 1.34 -13.43 -9.50
N ILE A 141 1.04 -12.14 -9.57
CA ILE A 141 1.99 -11.08 -9.90
C ILE A 141 2.53 -10.52 -8.58
N LEU A 142 3.82 -10.64 -8.33
CA LEU A 142 4.47 -10.08 -7.16
C LEU A 142 4.87 -8.62 -7.45
N ALA A 143 4.20 -7.69 -6.79
CA ALA A 143 4.37 -6.24 -6.94
C ALA A 143 4.82 -5.59 -5.62
N THR A 144 5.66 -6.29 -4.85
CA THR A 144 6.33 -5.73 -3.68
C THR A 144 7.35 -4.67 -4.12
N ASN A 145 7.66 -3.71 -3.26
CA ASN A 145 8.59 -2.64 -3.58
C ASN A 145 10.00 -3.19 -3.92
N PRO A 146 10.75 -2.55 -4.83
CA PRO A 146 12.09 -2.99 -5.25
C PRO A 146 13.16 -2.62 -4.21
N ARG A 147 12.92 -2.98 -2.95
CA ARG A 147 13.85 -2.86 -1.81
C ARG A 147 14.28 -4.25 -1.38
N ILE A 148 15.33 -4.35 -0.59
CA ILE A 148 15.87 -5.63 -0.11
C ILE A 148 14.77 -6.48 0.55
N GLU A 149 13.96 -5.89 1.40
CA GLU A 149 12.84 -6.55 2.10
C GLU A 149 11.75 -7.00 1.12
N GLY A 150 11.42 -6.15 0.15
CA GLY A 150 10.40 -6.48 -0.86
C GLY A 150 10.85 -7.58 -1.82
N GLU A 151 12.13 -7.61 -2.21
CA GLU A 151 12.71 -8.70 -3.01
C GLU A 151 12.77 -10.02 -2.20
N ALA A 152 13.19 -9.96 -0.93
CA ALA A 152 13.19 -11.13 -0.05
C ALA A 152 11.78 -11.70 0.12
N THR A 153 10.78 -10.82 0.30
CA THR A 153 9.36 -11.18 0.39
C THR A 153 8.87 -11.83 -0.91
N ALA A 154 9.19 -11.26 -2.07
CA ALA A 154 8.85 -11.81 -3.37
C ALA A 154 9.46 -13.21 -3.58
N MET A 155 10.74 -13.37 -3.26
CA MET A 155 11.43 -14.67 -3.34
C MET A 155 10.80 -15.71 -2.41
N TYR A 156 10.45 -15.31 -1.19
CA TYR A 156 9.80 -16.20 -0.23
C TYR A 156 8.42 -16.65 -0.74
N LEU A 157 7.59 -15.71 -1.18
CA LEU A 157 6.28 -16.01 -1.77
C LEU A 157 6.40 -16.90 -3.01
N SER A 158 7.35 -16.63 -3.89
CA SER A 158 7.59 -17.43 -5.09
C SER A 158 7.89 -18.89 -4.75
N LYS A 159 8.70 -19.15 -3.70
CA LYS A 159 9.01 -20.51 -3.23
C LYS A 159 7.78 -21.24 -2.68
N LEU A 160 6.86 -20.53 -2.04
CA LEU A 160 5.63 -21.11 -1.51
C LEU A 160 4.56 -21.36 -2.57
N ILE A 161 4.46 -20.47 -3.57
CA ILE A 161 3.36 -20.48 -4.55
C ILE A 161 3.67 -21.40 -5.75
N LYS A 162 4.92 -21.43 -6.24
CA LYS A 162 5.30 -22.27 -7.38
C LYS A 162 4.95 -23.77 -7.24
N PRO A 163 5.13 -24.41 -6.06
CA PRO A 163 4.74 -25.80 -5.87
C PRO A 163 3.24 -26.06 -6.02
N LEU A 164 2.39 -25.03 -5.91
CA LEU A 164 0.95 -25.13 -6.14
C LEU A 164 0.56 -25.18 -7.62
N GLY A 165 1.55 -25.13 -8.54
CA GLY A 165 1.31 -25.10 -9.98
C GLY A 165 0.81 -23.77 -10.54
N ILE A 166 0.85 -22.71 -9.73
CA ILE A 166 0.41 -21.36 -10.11
C ILE A 166 1.58 -20.60 -10.75
N LYS A 167 1.32 -19.92 -11.86
CA LYS A 167 2.31 -19.05 -12.50
C LYS A 167 2.64 -17.88 -11.57
N VAL A 168 3.92 -17.67 -11.29
CA VAL A 168 4.39 -16.54 -10.47
C VAL A 168 5.22 -15.63 -11.34
N THR A 169 4.81 -14.37 -11.41
CA THR A 169 5.51 -13.31 -12.15
C THR A 169 5.92 -12.17 -11.23
N ARG A 170 6.84 -11.33 -11.67
CA ARG A 170 7.31 -10.13 -10.96
C ARG A 170 7.08 -8.92 -11.85
N ILE A 171 6.64 -7.80 -11.29
CA ILE A 171 6.63 -6.55 -12.06
C ILE A 171 8.04 -6.24 -12.54
N ALA A 172 8.16 -5.69 -13.76
CA ALA A 172 9.44 -5.35 -14.34
C ALA A 172 10.16 -4.27 -13.51
N HIS A 173 11.47 -4.41 -13.41
CA HIS A 173 12.36 -3.40 -12.87
C HIS A 173 13.15 -2.79 -14.02
N GLY A 174 13.38 -1.49 -14.00
CA GLY A 174 14.14 -0.83 -15.05
C GLY A 174 14.14 0.67 -14.94
N ILE A 175 14.66 1.32 -15.97
CA ILE A 175 14.79 2.76 -16.05
C ILE A 175 13.39 3.37 -16.22
N PRO A 176 13.03 4.38 -15.42
CA PRO A 176 11.74 5.05 -15.57
C PRO A 176 11.65 5.78 -16.91
N VAL A 177 10.45 5.82 -17.51
CA VAL A 177 10.20 6.57 -18.74
C VAL A 177 10.50 8.04 -18.52
N GLY A 178 11.34 8.63 -19.40
CA GLY A 178 11.82 10.02 -19.28
C GLY A 178 13.08 10.17 -18.43
N GLY A 179 13.65 9.08 -17.93
CA GLY A 179 14.95 9.09 -17.27
C GLY A 179 16.11 8.91 -18.25
N ASP A 180 17.21 9.62 -18.02
CA ASP A 180 18.45 9.51 -18.81
C ASP A 180 19.33 8.37 -18.26
N LEU A 181 19.96 7.62 -19.15
CA LEU A 181 20.85 6.49 -18.80
C LEU A 181 22.02 6.92 -17.91
N GLU A 182 22.60 8.11 -18.18
CA GLU A 182 23.78 8.60 -17.49
C GLU A 182 23.54 8.93 -16.00
N TYR A 183 22.26 9.18 -15.60
CA TYR A 183 21.89 9.48 -14.21
C TYR A 183 21.31 8.26 -13.48
N THR A 184 21.26 7.11 -14.14
CA THR A 184 20.70 5.90 -13.57
C THR A 184 21.80 5.14 -12.82
N ASP A 185 21.50 4.70 -11.59
CA ASP A 185 22.43 3.92 -10.77
C ASP A 185 22.72 2.53 -11.38
N GLU A 186 23.87 1.97 -11.01
CA GLU A 186 24.38 0.70 -11.57
C GLU A 186 23.43 -0.49 -11.32
N ILE A 187 22.73 -0.52 -10.19
CA ILE A 187 21.82 -1.61 -9.83
C ILE A 187 20.59 -1.58 -10.75
N THR A 188 20.00 -0.38 -10.93
CA THR A 188 18.87 -0.16 -11.83
C THR A 188 19.23 -0.49 -13.28
N LEU A 189 20.43 -0.08 -13.75
CA LEU A 189 20.90 -0.43 -15.09
C LEU A 189 21.09 -1.95 -15.26
N THR A 190 21.65 -2.62 -14.25
CA THR A 190 21.80 -4.08 -14.26
C THR A 190 20.45 -4.76 -14.38
N LYS A 191 19.46 -4.33 -13.60
CA LYS A 191 18.11 -4.89 -13.66
C LYS A 191 17.40 -4.62 -14.98
N ALA A 192 17.62 -3.45 -15.57
CA ALA A 192 17.10 -3.11 -16.89
C ALA A 192 17.70 -4.02 -17.98
N LEU A 193 19.01 -4.29 -17.93
CA LEU A 193 19.69 -5.20 -18.86
C LEU A 193 19.24 -6.65 -18.69
N GLU A 194 19.07 -7.13 -17.45
CA GLU A 194 18.52 -8.46 -17.17
C GLU A 194 17.10 -8.61 -17.72
N GLY A 195 16.26 -7.59 -17.55
CA GLY A 195 14.87 -7.56 -17.97
C GLY A 195 14.63 -7.12 -19.43
N ARG A 196 15.69 -6.95 -20.25
CA ARG A 196 15.54 -6.51 -21.65
C ARG A 196 14.66 -7.46 -22.46
N ARG A 197 13.89 -6.90 -23.37
CA ARG A 197 12.98 -7.63 -24.26
C ARG A 197 13.43 -7.51 -25.71
N GLU A 198 13.11 -8.51 -26.51
CA GLU A 198 13.18 -8.44 -27.97
C GLU A 198 12.09 -7.48 -28.48
N ILE A 199 12.42 -6.70 -29.51
CA ILE A 199 11.52 -5.70 -30.12
C ILE A 199 11.01 -6.21 -31.45
#